data_50d1b32f6267dc85756a21eb2ed151f5
#
_entry.id   50d1b32f6267dc85756a21eb2ed151f5
#
_cell.length_a   1.000
_cell.length_b   1.000
_cell.length_c   1.000
_cell.angle_alpha   90.00
_cell.angle_beta   90.00
_cell.angle_gamma   90.00
#
_symmetry.space_group_name_H-M   'P 1'
#
loop_
_entity.id
_entity.type
_entity.pdbx_description
1 polymer ?
#
loop_
_entity_poly.entity_id
_entity_poly.type
_entity_poly.pdbx_seq_one_letter_code
_entity_poly.pdbx_strand_id
1 'polypeptide(L)'
;MQNSFSRELRTITLLTAAAIFLIVLISFRSFIVPVLLVLIVQCGVYITVTVVGWQGYSIYFLALLIVECILMGATIDYGILFTSYFRENRRRQRAAAAAGSASERMVKNSTEMFEALKAAYDGSIHSIMTSGLIIVLVTGILGYTYSDPTVAEICRTISTGALSAILLILFLLPGMLAAFDGILSRRKA
;
A
#
# COMPACT_ATOMS: atom_id res chain seq x y z
N MET A 1 8.46 32.65 2.86
CA MET A 1 8.54 31.39 3.64
C MET A 1 7.63 30.29 3.12
N GLN A 2 6.36 30.53 2.75
CA GLN A 2 5.44 29.49 2.23
C GLN A 2 5.93 28.79 0.93
N ASN A 3 6.57 29.49 0.01
CA ASN A 3 7.02 28.94 -1.28
C ASN A 3 8.23 28.01 -1.16
N SER A 4 9.09 28.22 -0.15
CA SER A 4 10.21 27.31 0.13
C SER A 4 9.72 26.01 0.76
N PHE A 5 8.75 26.11 1.64
CA PHE A 5 8.11 25.00 2.35
C PHE A 5 7.43 23.99 1.40
N SER A 6 6.57 24.47 0.50
CA SER A 6 5.89 23.59 -0.47
C SER A 6 6.87 22.96 -1.48
N ARG A 7 7.96 23.65 -1.77
CA ARG A 7 9.02 23.13 -2.64
C ARG A 7 9.82 22.01 -1.96
N GLU A 8 10.17 22.18 -0.69
CA GLU A 8 10.86 21.16 0.09
C GLU A 8 10.04 19.91 0.30
N LEU A 9 8.76 20.05 0.68
CA LEU A 9 7.82 18.92 0.77
C LEU A 9 7.76 18.16 -0.56
N ARG A 10 7.52 18.86 -1.65
CA ARG A 10 7.41 18.24 -2.97
C ARG A 10 8.70 17.51 -3.36
N THR A 11 9.85 18.05 -3.01
CA THR A 11 11.15 17.42 -3.31
C THR A 11 11.33 16.14 -2.49
N ILE A 12 11.00 16.18 -1.20
CA ILE A 12 11.11 15.01 -0.32
C ILE A 12 10.13 13.92 -0.76
N THR A 13 8.87 14.26 -1.02
CA THR A 13 7.87 13.30 -1.51
C THR A 13 8.27 12.67 -2.84
N LEU A 14 8.83 13.44 -3.78
CA LEU A 14 9.34 12.91 -5.03
C LEU A 14 10.56 12.00 -4.83
N LEU A 15 11.48 12.37 -3.94
CA LEU A 15 12.67 11.58 -3.66
C LEU A 15 12.32 10.26 -2.99
N THR A 16 11.43 10.28 -2.01
CA THR A 16 10.93 9.07 -1.34
C THR A 16 10.15 8.18 -2.30
N ALA A 17 9.26 8.74 -3.12
CA ALA A 17 8.53 7.99 -4.14
C ALA A 17 9.48 7.35 -5.17
N ALA A 18 10.53 8.06 -5.59
CA ALA A 18 11.55 7.51 -6.51
C ALA A 18 12.36 6.38 -5.87
N ALA A 19 12.76 6.53 -4.60
CA ALA A 19 13.48 5.49 -3.88
C ALA A 19 12.63 4.22 -3.74
N ILE A 20 11.38 4.36 -3.36
CA ILE A 20 10.40 3.29 -3.26
C ILE A 20 10.19 2.59 -4.61
N PHE A 21 9.96 3.38 -5.66
CA PHE A 21 9.81 2.86 -7.02
C PHE A 21 11.00 1.99 -7.41
N LEU A 22 12.21 2.45 -7.12
CA LEU A 22 13.45 1.74 -7.44
C LEU A 22 13.59 0.43 -6.65
N ILE A 23 13.32 0.44 -5.35
CA ILE A 23 13.36 -0.75 -4.49
C ILE A 23 12.35 -1.79 -4.96
N VAL A 24 11.10 -1.38 -5.20
CA VAL A 24 10.03 -2.29 -5.64
C VAL A 24 10.29 -2.79 -7.06
N LEU A 25 10.88 -1.95 -7.94
CA LEU A 25 11.27 -2.35 -9.28
C LEU A 25 12.31 -3.48 -9.27
N ILE A 26 13.33 -3.36 -8.41
CA ILE A 26 14.35 -4.39 -8.22
C ILE A 26 13.73 -5.66 -7.67
N SER A 27 12.83 -5.54 -6.67
CA SER A 27 12.18 -6.67 -6.00
C SER A 27 11.28 -7.49 -6.95
N PHE A 28 10.47 -6.82 -7.76
CA PHE A 28 9.47 -7.49 -8.60
C PHE A 28 9.86 -7.69 -10.05
N ARG A 29 10.93 -7.08 -10.53
CA ARG A 29 11.37 -7.11 -11.94
C ARG A 29 10.25 -6.78 -12.94
N SER A 30 9.31 -5.94 -12.56
CA SER A 30 8.13 -5.54 -13.33
C SER A 30 7.86 -4.06 -13.10
N PHE A 31 7.61 -3.27 -14.15
CA PHE A 31 7.35 -1.84 -14.04
C PHE A 31 5.94 -1.50 -13.54
N ILE A 32 4.98 -2.40 -13.74
CA ILE A 32 3.57 -2.15 -13.42
C ILE A 32 3.34 -2.17 -11.91
N VAL A 33 3.92 -3.12 -11.20
CA VAL A 33 3.74 -3.27 -9.75
C VAL A 33 4.28 -2.06 -8.97
N PRO A 34 5.52 -1.56 -9.22
CA PRO A 34 6.01 -0.36 -8.56
C PRO A 34 5.13 0.87 -8.80
N VAL A 35 4.71 1.11 -10.05
CA VAL A 35 3.84 2.24 -10.38
C VAL A 35 2.54 2.17 -9.58
N LEU A 36 1.93 1.01 -9.54
CA LEU A 36 0.67 0.75 -8.85
C LEU A 36 0.80 0.95 -7.35
N LEU A 37 1.85 0.41 -6.73
CA LEU A 37 2.10 0.57 -5.31
C LEU A 37 2.40 2.02 -4.92
N VAL A 38 3.25 2.71 -5.67
CA VAL A 38 3.54 4.13 -5.44
C VAL A 38 2.28 4.98 -5.54
N LEU A 39 1.41 4.69 -6.51
CA LEU A 39 0.15 5.40 -6.69
C LEU A 39 -0.80 5.20 -5.49
N ILE A 40 -0.93 3.97 -5.00
CA ILE A 40 -1.75 3.66 -3.81
C ILE A 40 -1.20 4.37 -2.58
N VAL A 41 0.12 4.32 -2.36
CA VAL A 41 0.78 5.00 -1.24
C VAL A 41 0.55 6.50 -1.30
N GLN A 42 0.72 7.10 -2.48
CA GLN A 42 0.50 8.53 -2.66
C GLN A 42 -0.95 8.93 -2.38
N CYS A 43 -1.93 8.13 -2.83
CA CYS A 43 -3.33 8.33 -2.46
C CYS A 43 -3.54 8.25 -0.95
N GLY A 44 -2.89 7.30 -0.26
CA GLY A 44 -2.96 7.16 1.20
C GLY A 44 -2.47 8.40 1.94
N VAL A 45 -1.33 8.95 1.52
CA VAL A 45 -0.78 10.19 2.09
C VAL A 45 -1.72 11.37 1.88
N TYR A 46 -2.25 11.55 0.67
CA TYR A 46 -3.21 12.64 0.40
C TYR A 46 -4.49 12.52 1.22
N ILE A 47 -5.04 11.32 1.37
CA ILE A 47 -6.22 11.08 2.21
C ILE A 47 -5.90 11.44 3.65
N THR A 48 -4.76 11.00 4.18
CA THR A 48 -4.34 11.28 5.55
C THR A 48 -4.21 12.77 5.80
N VAL A 49 -3.51 13.50 4.93
CA VAL A 49 -3.34 14.95 5.04
C VAL A 49 -4.69 15.67 4.98
N THR A 50 -5.59 15.24 4.11
CA THR A 50 -6.94 15.83 3.98
C THR A 50 -7.77 15.60 5.24
N VAL A 51 -7.78 14.37 5.77
CA VAL A 51 -8.56 14.01 6.97
C VAL A 51 -8.05 14.78 8.19
N VAL A 52 -6.74 14.85 8.38
CA VAL A 52 -6.14 15.58 9.51
C VAL A 52 -6.35 17.08 9.37
N GLY A 53 -6.23 17.63 8.15
CA GLY A 53 -6.54 19.03 7.87
C GLY A 53 -8.00 19.39 8.18
N TRP A 54 -8.94 18.47 7.91
CA TRP A 54 -10.36 18.68 8.24
C TRP A 54 -10.65 18.64 9.74
N GLN A 55 -9.85 17.92 10.51
CA GLN A 55 -9.97 17.89 11.98
C GLN A 55 -9.48 19.18 12.66
N GLY A 56 -8.92 20.12 11.89
CA GLY A 56 -8.52 21.46 12.39
C GLY A 56 -7.23 21.47 13.22
N TYR A 57 -6.45 20.41 13.17
CA TYR A 57 -5.15 20.36 13.85
C TYR A 57 -4.09 21.15 13.08
N SER A 58 -3.29 21.94 13.80
CA SER A 58 -2.15 22.65 13.23
C SER A 58 -0.95 21.71 13.17
N ILE A 59 -0.82 20.96 12.07
CA ILE A 59 0.29 20.01 11.91
C ILE A 59 1.61 20.77 11.77
N TYR A 60 2.53 20.53 12.68
CA TYR A 60 3.91 20.99 12.52
C TYR A 60 4.55 20.29 11.32
N PHE A 61 5.30 21.05 10.55
CA PHE A 61 5.97 20.56 9.33
C PHE A 61 6.82 19.29 9.56
N LEU A 62 7.60 19.29 10.64
CA LEU A 62 8.43 18.14 10.98
C LEU A 62 7.58 16.89 11.30
N ALA A 63 6.44 17.08 11.96
CA ALA A 63 5.51 16.01 12.27
C ALA A 63 4.96 15.38 10.97
N LEU A 64 4.57 16.21 10.02
CA LEU A 64 4.06 15.76 8.72
C LEU A 64 5.10 14.95 7.95
N LEU A 65 6.37 15.38 7.94
CA LEU A 65 7.45 14.62 7.29
C LEU A 65 7.68 13.26 7.95
N ILE A 66 7.71 13.21 9.29
CA ILE A 66 7.89 11.94 10.02
C ILE A 66 6.75 10.98 9.70
N VAL A 67 5.52 11.48 9.75
CA VAL A 67 4.32 10.68 9.46
C VAL A 67 4.33 10.18 8.03
N GLU A 68 4.67 11.04 7.06
CA GLU A 68 4.76 10.66 5.64
C GLU A 68 5.78 9.52 5.43
N CYS A 69 6.98 9.63 6.02
CA CYS A 69 7.99 8.58 5.93
C CYS A 69 7.54 7.26 6.53
N ILE A 70 6.91 7.27 7.71
CA ILE A 70 6.42 6.08 8.40
C ILE A 70 5.29 5.42 7.59
N LEU A 71 4.32 6.23 7.13
CA LEU A 71 3.19 5.72 6.37
C LEU A 71 3.63 5.13 5.02
N MET A 72 4.53 5.81 4.32
CA MET A 72 5.07 5.28 3.07
C MET A 72 5.74 3.92 3.29
N GLY A 73 6.62 3.80 4.28
CA GLY A 73 7.32 2.55 4.59
C GLY A 73 6.35 1.41 4.92
N ALA A 74 5.47 1.61 5.89
CA ALA A 74 4.52 0.58 6.32
C ALA A 74 3.54 0.17 5.19
N THR A 75 3.02 1.15 4.44
CA THR A 75 2.07 0.87 3.35
C THR A 75 2.70 0.04 2.24
N ILE A 76 3.97 0.29 1.92
CA ILE A 76 4.69 -0.46 0.90
C ILE A 76 4.92 -1.89 1.33
N ASP A 77 5.32 -2.13 2.56
CA ASP A 77 5.55 -3.47 3.07
C ASP A 77 4.29 -4.32 2.96
N TYR A 78 3.13 -3.77 3.30
CA TYR A 78 1.85 -4.46 3.12
C TYR A 78 1.50 -4.70 1.64
N GLY A 79 1.78 -3.71 0.79
CA GLY A 79 1.56 -3.82 -0.65
C GLY A 79 2.47 -4.88 -1.30
N ILE A 80 3.73 -4.94 -0.89
CA ILE A 80 4.69 -5.97 -1.34
C ILE A 80 4.24 -7.35 -0.88
N LEU A 81 3.85 -7.49 0.38
CA LEU A 81 3.37 -8.75 0.95
C LEU A 81 2.17 -9.29 0.16
N PHE A 82 1.13 -8.48 0.01
CA PHE A 82 -0.07 -8.87 -0.74
C PHE A 82 0.23 -9.23 -2.20
N THR A 83 1.01 -8.41 -2.87
CA THR A 83 1.38 -8.62 -4.28
C THR A 83 2.23 -9.87 -4.46
N SER A 84 3.11 -10.19 -3.50
CA SER A 84 3.94 -11.39 -3.51
C SER A 84 3.08 -12.65 -3.39
N TYR A 85 2.13 -12.68 -2.47
CA TYR A 85 1.16 -13.78 -2.34
C TYR A 85 0.31 -13.95 -3.61
N PHE A 86 -0.19 -12.86 -4.16
CA PHE A 86 -0.96 -12.90 -5.40
C PHE A 86 -0.16 -13.49 -6.56
N ARG A 87 1.07 -13.02 -6.76
CA ARG A 87 1.94 -13.52 -7.84
C ARG A 87 2.34 -14.97 -7.66
N GLU A 88 2.63 -15.40 -6.44
CA GLU A 88 2.97 -16.79 -6.14
C GLU A 88 1.79 -17.72 -6.43
N ASN A 89 0.59 -17.36 -5.98
CA ASN A 89 -0.61 -18.15 -6.24
C ASN A 89 -0.94 -18.20 -7.75
N ARG A 90 -0.81 -17.07 -8.46
CA ARG A 90 -0.98 -17.06 -9.92
C ARG A 90 0.07 -17.91 -10.63
N ARG A 91 1.30 -17.94 -10.16
CA ARG A 91 2.35 -18.78 -10.70
C ARG A 91 2.05 -20.27 -10.51
N ARG A 92 1.60 -20.67 -9.34
CA ARG A 92 1.20 -22.06 -9.03
C ARG A 92 0.03 -22.50 -9.89
N GLN A 93 -1.00 -21.68 -10.05
CA GLN A 93 -2.14 -21.97 -10.91
C GLN A 93 -1.73 -22.13 -12.37
N ARG A 94 -0.87 -21.26 -12.90
CA ARG A 94 -0.36 -21.37 -14.28
C ARG A 94 0.48 -22.63 -14.48
N ALA A 95 1.28 -23.03 -13.51
CA ALA A 95 2.04 -24.28 -13.55
C ALA A 95 1.10 -25.51 -13.57
N ALA A 96 0.03 -25.50 -12.79
CA ALA A 96 -1.00 -26.53 -12.80
C ALA A 96 -1.80 -26.57 -14.12
N ALA A 97 -2.15 -25.41 -14.67
CA ALA A 97 -2.86 -25.31 -15.95
C ALA A 97 -2.01 -25.71 -17.17
N ALA A 98 -0.69 -25.58 -17.08
CA ALA A 98 0.23 -26.05 -18.14
C ALA A 98 0.29 -27.59 -18.23
N ALA A 99 -0.12 -28.29 -17.18
CA ALA A 99 -0.21 -29.76 -17.14
C ALA A 99 -1.57 -30.31 -17.66
N GLY A 100 -2.55 -29.44 -17.98
CA GLY A 100 -3.91 -29.78 -18.44
C GLY A 100 -4.19 -29.41 -19.90
N SER A 101 -5.21 -30.02 -20.51
CA SER A 101 -5.55 -29.86 -21.93
C SER A 101 -6.13 -28.50 -22.32
N ALA A 102 -5.93 -28.10 -23.57
CA ALA A 102 -6.11 -26.74 -24.10
C ALA A 102 -7.55 -26.21 -24.22
N SER A 103 -8.58 -27.06 -24.07
CA SER A 103 -9.96 -26.70 -24.40
C SER A 103 -10.73 -25.93 -23.31
N GLU A 104 -10.23 -25.86 -22.09
CA GLU A 104 -10.92 -25.21 -20.94
C GLU A 104 -10.44 -23.79 -20.62
N ARG A 105 -9.54 -23.22 -21.41
CA ARG A 105 -8.72 -22.05 -21.02
C ARG A 105 -9.45 -20.71 -20.90
N MET A 106 -10.59 -20.48 -21.58
CA MET A 106 -11.21 -19.13 -21.59
C MET A 106 -12.16 -18.85 -20.41
N VAL A 107 -12.96 -19.82 -20.00
CA VAL A 107 -13.88 -19.66 -18.85
C VAL A 107 -13.12 -19.74 -17.54
N LYS A 108 -12.01 -20.50 -17.50
CA LYS A 108 -11.19 -20.77 -16.33
C LYS A 108 -10.38 -19.56 -15.84
N ASN A 109 -9.99 -18.63 -16.74
CA ASN A 109 -9.14 -17.48 -16.38
C ASN A 109 -9.75 -16.53 -15.35
N SER A 110 -11.06 -16.27 -15.40
CA SER A 110 -11.72 -15.36 -14.45
C SER A 110 -11.87 -16.01 -13.07
N THR A 111 -12.19 -17.31 -13.04
CA THR A 111 -12.33 -18.09 -11.80
C THR A 111 -10.97 -18.28 -11.13
N GLU A 112 -9.94 -18.62 -11.90
CA GLU A 112 -8.56 -18.75 -11.41
C GLU A 112 -7.99 -17.44 -10.88
N MET A 113 -8.34 -16.30 -11.47
CA MET A 113 -7.93 -14.98 -10.97
C MET A 113 -8.57 -14.70 -9.62
N PHE A 114 -9.86 -14.99 -9.48
CA PHE A 114 -10.59 -14.81 -8.22
C PHE A 114 -10.07 -15.73 -7.12
N GLU A 115 -9.76 -16.97 -7.44
CA GLU A 115 -9.15 -17.92 -6.49
C GLU A 115 -7.74 -17.49 -6.08
N ALA A 116 -6.92 -17.00 -7.00
CA ALA A 116 -5.60 -16.47 -6.66
C ALA A 116 -5.69 -15.23 -5.77
N LEU A 117 -6.67 -14.37 -6.02
CA LEU A 117 -6.94 -13.20 -5.22
C LEU A 117 -7.41 -13.59 -3.81
N LYS A 118 -8.35 -14.55 -3.72
CA LYS A 118 -8.83 -15.09 -2.45
C LYS A 118 -7.68 -15.72 -1.64
N ALA A 119 -6.85 -16.55 -2.27
CA ALA A 119 -5.71 -17.15 -1.62
C ALA A 119 -4.64 -16.13 -1.19
N ALA A 120 -4.46 -15.03 -1.96
CA ALA A 120 -3.62 -13.92 -1.55
C ALA A 120 -4.19 -13.18 -0.34
N TYR A 121 -5.50 -12.99 -0.32
CA TYR A 121 -6.23 -12.42 0.82
C TYR A 121 -6.02 -13.28 2.07
N ASP A 122 -6.33 -14.57 2.00
CA ASP A 122 -6.23 -15.49 3.13
C ASP A 122 -4.79 -15.58 3.67
N GLY A 123 -3.78 -15.51 2.77
CA GLY A 123 -2.37 -15.56 3.16
C GLY A 123 -1.81 -14.27 3.74
N SER A 124 -2.31 -13.11 3.33
CA SER A 124 -1.73 -11.81 3.71
C SER A 124 -2.57 -11.02 4.72
N ILE A 125 -3.89 -11.21 4.73
CA ILE A 125 -4.81 -10.41 5.55
C ILE A 125 -4.49 -10.50 7.04
N HIS A 126 -4.19 -11.70 7.52
CA HIS A 126 -3.88 -11.91 8.94
C HIS A 126 -2.65 -11.12 9.37
N SER A 127 -1.60 -11.14 8.56
CA SER A 127 -0.36 -10.39 8.84
C SER A 127 -0.56 -8.89 8.76
N ILE A 128 -1.24 -8.41 7.71
CA ILE A 128 -1.52 -6.98 7.48
C ILE A 128 -2.42 -6.44 8.60
N MET A 129 -3.48 -7.17 8.94
CA MET A 129 -4.41 -6.74 10.00
C MET A 129 -3.74 -6.74 11.37
N THR A 130 -2.96 -7.77 11.69
CA THR A 130 -2.30 -7.85 13.00
C THR A 130 -1.27 -6.72 13.17
N SER A 131 -0.33 -6.55 12.24
CA SER A 131 0.69 -5.52 12.34
C SER A 131 0.11 -4.12 12.20
N GLY A 132 -0.83 -3.92 11.28
CA GLY A 132 -1.47 -2.64 11.06
C GLY A 132 -2.36 -2.22 12.24
N LEU A 133 -3.12 -3.16 12.82
CA LEU A 133 -3.94 -2.89 14.00
C LEU A 133 -3.09 -2.53 15.21
N ILE A 134 -1.94 -3.18 15.40
CA ILE A 134 -0.99 -2.82 16.47
C ILE A 134 -0.53 -1.36 16.30
N ILE A 135 -0.15 -0.94 15.12
CA ILE A 135 0.27 0.45 14.87
C ILE A 135 -0.88 1.39 15.19
N VAL A 136 -2.09 1.13 14.68
CA VAL A 136 -3.28 1.97 14.90
C VAL A 136 -3.61 2.08 16.38
N LEU A 137 -3.63 0.96 17.11
CA LEU A 137 -3.98 0.95 18.54
C LEU A 137 -2.91 1.64 19.39
N VAL A 138 -1.62 1.30 19.19
CA VAL A 138 -0.55 1.89 20.00
C VAL A 138 -0.46 3.40 19.78
N THR A 139 -0.44 3.84 18.52
CA THR A 139 -0.38 5.28 18.21
C THR A 139 -1.68 6.01 18.56
N GLY A 140 -2.84 5.33 18.46
CA GLY A 140 -4.11 5.86 18.91
C GLY A 140 -4.12 6.11 20.41
N ILE A 141 -3.76 5.10 21.21
CA ILE A 141 -3.68 5.23 22.68
C ILE A 141 -2.71 6.35 23.07
N LEU A 142 -1.51 6.38 22.50
CA LEU A 142 -0.54 7.44 22.76
C LEU A 142 -1.08 8.82 22.39
N GLY A 143 -1.76 8.94 21.24
CA GLY A 143 -2.33 10.20 20.77
C GLY A 143 -3.45 10.77 21.66
N TYR A 144 -4.11 9.93 22.47
CA TYR A 144 -5.13 10.38 23.41
C TYR A 144 -4.63 10.50 24.86
N THR A 145 -3.57 9.78 25.22
CA THR A 145 -3.08 9.71 26.62
C THR A 145 -1.91 10.63 26.89
N TYR A 146 -1.12 10.97 25.83
CA TYR A 146 0.11 11.74 26.03
C TYR A 146 -0.19 13.22 26.27
N SER A 147 0.50 13.81 27.27
CA SER A 147 0.26 15.20 27.72
C SER A 147 0.87 16.25 26.81
N ASP A 148 1.91 15.91 26.04
CA ASP A 148 2.52 16.84 25.08
C ASP A 148 1.68 16.91 23.81
N PRO A 149 1.15 18.09 23.45
CA PRO A 149 0.28 18.25 22.31
C PRO A 149 0.94 17.89 20.98
N THR A 150 2.23 18.14 20.83
CA THR A 150 2.97 17.85 19.59
C THR A 150 3.09 16.33 19.36
N VAL A 151 3.46 15.59 20.41
CA VAL A 151 3.59 14.13 20.33
C VAL A 151 2.21 13.49 20.13
N ALA A 152 1.20 13.98 20.85
CA ALA A 152 -0.17 13.49 20.70
C ALA A 152 -0.70 13.67 19.26
N GLU A 153 -0.41 14.80 18.64
CA GLU A 153 -0.83 15.11 17.27
C GLU A 153 -0.12 14.22 16.24
N ILE A 154 1.19 14.00 16.38
CA ILE A 154 1.94 13.05 15.56
C ILE A 154 1.33 11.65 15.66
N CYS A 155 1.09 11.17 16.87
CA CYS A 155 0.53 9.84 17.11
C CYS A 155 -0.88 9.67 16.51
N ARG A 156 -1.75 10.66 16.65
CA ARG A 156 -3.09 10.65 16.03
C ARG A 156 -3.00 10.61 14.51
N THR A 157 -2.09 11.39 13.93
CA THR A 157 -1.89 11.43 12.48
C THR A 157 -1.37 10.09 11.96
N ILE A 158 -0.42 9.45 12.66
CA ILE A 158 0.06 8.10 12.31
C ILE A 158 -1.08 7.09 12.40
N SER A 159 -1.88 7.12 13.48
CA SER A 159 -3.00 6.20 13.66
C SER A 159 -4.04 6.32 12.52
N THR A 160 -4.43 7.54 12.18
CA THR A 160 -5.36 7.83 11.09
C THR A 160 -4.80 7.40 9.74
N GLY A 161 -3.52 7.69 9.50
CA GLY A 161 -2.84 7.32 8.27
C GLY A 161 -2.66 5.81 8.12
N ALA A 162 -2.28 5.10 9.18
CA ALA A 162 -2.16 3.66 9.18
C ALA A 162 -3.51 2.98 8.89
N LEU A 163 -4.59 3.48 9.48
CA LEU A 163 -5.95 2.99 9.20
C LEU A 163 -6.32 3.19 7.73
N SER A 164 -6.08 4.39 7.19
CA SER A 164 -6.32 4.69 5.77
C SER A 164 -5.50 3.79 4.85
N ALA A 165 -4.23 3.54 5.18
CA ALA A 165 -3.34 2.69 4.41
C ALA A 165 -3.82 1.23 4.38
N ILE A 166 -4.23 0.67 5.52
CA ILE A 166 -4.78 -0.69 5.60
C ILE A 166 -6.01 -0.81 4.71
N LEU A 167 -6.94 0.13 4.81
CA LEU A 167 -8.16 0.14 4.00
C LEU A 167 -7.84 0.21 2.51
N LEU A 168 -6.93 1.09 2.10
CA LEU A 168 -6.53 1.21 0.69
C LEU A 168 -5.89 -0.07 0.17
N ILE A 169 -5.02 -0.71 0.93
CA ILE A 169 -4.37 -1.95 0.50
C ILE A 169 -5.39 -3.08 0.40
N LEU A 170 -6.29 -3.21 1.37
CA LEU A 170 -7.27 -4.31 1.37
C LEU A 170 -8.35 -4.16 0.30
N PHE A 171 -8.74 -2.93 -0.05
CA PHE A 171 -9.82 -2.69 -1.02
C PHE A 171 -9.32 -2.27 -2.39
N LEU A 172 -8.37 -1.34 -2.47
CA LEU A 172 -7.91 -0.77 -3.74
C LEU A 172 -6.90 -1.67 -4.44
N LEU A 173 -5.95 -2.24 -3.70
CA LEU A 173 -4.88 -3.05 -4.28
C LEU A 173 -5.40 -4.31 -5.00
N PRO A 174 -6.33 -5.10 -4.43
CA PRO A 174 -6.91 -6.25 -5.13
C PRO A 174 -7.62 -5.86 -6.41
N GLY A 175 -8.42 -4.78 -6.38
CA GLY A 175 -9.12 -4.27 -7.56
C GLY A 175 -8.17 -3.85 -8.67
N MET A 176 -7.11 -3.15 -8.32
CA MET A 176 -6.10 -2.73 -9.29
C MET A 176 -5.28 -3.91 -9.84
N LEU A 177 -4.89 -4.87 -9.01
CA LEU A 177 -4.21 -6.09 -9.48
C LEU A 177 -5.09 -6.90 -10.42
N ALA A 178 -6.38 -7.01 -10.14
CA ALA A 178 -7.34 -7.66 -11.02
C ALA A 178 -7.47 -6.94 -12.36
N ALA A 179 -7.58 -5.62 -12.36
CA ALA A 179 -7.68 -4.81 -13.57
C ALA A 179 -6.41 -4.91 -14.46
N PHE A 180 -5.25 -4.97 -13.85
CA PHE A 180 -3.96 -5.02 -14.57
C PHE A 180 -3.43 -6.43 -14.82
N ASP A 181 -4.07 -7.50 -14.33
CA ASP A 181 -3.61 -8.89 -14.56
C ASP A 181 -3.52 -9.23 -16.06
N GLY A 182 -4.44 -8.72 -16.88
CA GLY A 182 -4.40 -8.87 -18.34
C GLY A 182 -3.13 -8.30 -19.00
N ILE A 183 -2.58 -7.22 -18.44
CA ILE A 183 -1.35 -6.57 -18.90
C ILE A 183 -0.12 -7.26 -18.32
N LEU A 184 -0.17 -7.68 -17.05
CA LEU A 184 0.89 -8.45 -16.40
C LEU A 184 1.11 -9.82 -17.07
N SER A 185 0.04 -10.39 -17.64
CA SER A 185 0.08 -11.71 -18.27
C SER A 185 0.67 -11.67 -19.67
N ARG A 186 0.46 -10.60 -20.44
CA ARG A 186 0.94 -10.44 -21.83
C ARG A 186 2.46 -10.29 -21.99
N ARG A 187 3.20 -9.91 -20.95
CA ARG A 187 4.64 -9.58 -21.03
C ARG A 187 5.58 -10.77 -20.83
N LYS A 188 5.05 -12.00 -20.78
CA LYS A 188 5.84 -13.24 -20.67
C LYS A 188 5.54 -14.27 -21.77
N ALA A 189 4.95 -13.82 -22.88
CA ALA A 189 4.92 -14.61 -24.13
C ALA A 189 6.09 -14.24 -25.03
#